data_d1e98a97ffe630c065c3790989b78dec
#
_entry.id   d1e98a97ffe630c065c3790989b78dec
#
_cell.length_a   1.000
_cell.length_b   1.000
_cell.length_c   1.000
_cell.angle_alpha   90.00
_cell.angle_beta   90.00
_cell.angle_gamma   90.00
#
_symmetry.space_group_name_H-M   'P 1'
#
loop_
_entity.id
_entity.type
_entity.pdbx_description
1 polymer ?
#
loop_
_entity_poly.entity_id
_entity_poly.type
_entity_poly.pdbx_seq_one_letter_code
_entity_poly.pdbx_strand_id
1 'polypeptide(L)'
;MALPSVDTLQLALGSSFSVSELERTNEVSGKVETVLWILTPFLDTKNDAIYVTLRESENSDGNTLLYISDERYASDFLWSIPMFRTQGKKALKMVRKLIRHNNTVLHNGYLFIRLLPEEGKDPVFVANQIKNLTRIILIVTSLPITMSKY
;
A
#
# COMPACT_ATOMS: atom_id res chain seq x y z
N MET A 1 19.09 -3.84 -9.69
CA MET A 1 17.81 -3.97 -9.00
C MET A 1 17.68 -2.90 -7.93
N ALA A 2 16.53 -2.23 -7.90
CA ALA A 2 16.29 -1.15 -6.96
C ALA A 2 15.63 -1.62 -5.65
N LEU A 3 15.11 -2.85 -5.59
CA LEU A 3 14.50 -3.39 -4.38
C LEU A 3 15.56 -3.60 -3.29
N PRO A 4 15.28 -3.16 -2.04
CA PRO A 4 16.14 -3.52 -0.92
C PRO A 4 16.08 -5.02 -0.67
N SER A 5 17.11 -5.57 0.00
CA SER A 5 17.05 -6.97 0.43
C SER A 5 16.00 -7.15 1.53
N VAL A 6 15.47 -8.37 1.62
CA VAL A 6 14.50 -8.73 2.69
C VAL A 6 15.07 -8.40 4.06
N ASP A 7 16.31 -8.82 4.33
CA ASP A 7 16.94 -8.61 5.63
C ASP A 7 17.13 -7.14 5.97
N THR A 8 17.55 -6.33 5.00
CA THR A 8 17.75 -4.89 5.20
C THR A 8 16.43 -4.19 5.52
N LEU A 9 15.37 -4.51 4.76
CA LEU A 9 14.06 -3.90 4.99
C LEU A 9 13.43 -4.39 6.29
N GLN A 10 13.58 -5.69 6.60
CA GLN A 10 13.11 -6.27 7.86
C GLN A 10 13.73 -5.57 9.06
N LEU A 11 15.04 -5.32 9.01
CA LEU A 11 15.75 -4.62 10.07
C LEU A 11 15.23 -3.19 10.23
N ALA A 12 15.01 -2.49 9.15
CA ALA A 12 14.51 -1.10 9.18
C ALA A 12 13.06 -1.01 9.70
N LEU A 13 12.21 -1.99 9.37
CA LEU A 13 10.81 -2.03 9.81
C LEU A 13 10.66 -2.48 11.28
N GLY A 14 11.54 -3.33 11.75
CA GLY A 14 11.46 -3.91 13.08
C GLY A 14 10.78 -5.29 13.10
N SER A 15 10.83 -5.94 14.26
CA SER A 15 10.41 -7.35 14.42
C SER A 15 8.89 -7.56 14.37
N SER A 16 8.09 -6.51 14.54
CA SER A 16 6.63 -6.61 14.46
C SER A 16 6.09 -6.74 13.04
N PHE A 17 6.89 -6.34 12.04
CA PHE A 17 6.59 -6.54 10.62
C PHE A 17 7.23 -7.84 10.14
N SER A 18 6.67 -8.44 9.10
CA SER A 18 7.25 -9.63 8.47
C SER A 18 7.43 -9.36 6.98
N VAL A 19 8.69 -9.41 6.52
CA VAL A 19 9.04 -9.19 5.12
C VAL A 19 9.38 -10.52 4.48
N SER A 20 8.77 -10.79 3.34
CA SER A 20 9.07 -11.97 2.53
C SER A 20 9.16 -11.60 1.06
N GLU A 21 9.83 -12.44 0.29
CA GLU A 21 10.00 -12.27 -1.14
C GLU A 21 9.08 -13.23 -1.87
N LEU A 22 8.32 -12.70 -2.83
CA LEU A 22 7.42 -13.49 -3.66
C LEU A 22 7.73 -13.26 -5.13
N GLU A 23 7.60 -14.30 -5.93
CA GLU A 23 7.59 -14.19 -7.39
C GLU A 23 6.14 -14.26 -7.86
N ARG A 24 5.80 -13.38 -8.78
CA ARG A 24 4.49 -13.42 -9.42
C ARG A 24 4.61 -13.06 -10.90
N THR A 25 3.65 -13.52 -11.68
CA THR A 25 3.56 -13.17 -13.10
C THR A 25 2.77 -11.87 -13.24
N ASN A 26 3.38 -10.89 -13.91
CA ASN A 26 2.69 -9.64 -14.25
C ASN A 26 1.65 -9.96 -15.34
N GLU A 27 0.39 -9.69 -15.08
CA GLU A 27 -0.72 -10.01 -15.99
C GLU A 27 -0.65 -9.23 -17.31
N VAL A 28 -0.05 -8.05 -17.30
CA VAL A 28 0.04 -7.20 -18.48
C VAL A 28 1.22 -7.60 -19.37
N SER A 29 2.41 -7.79 -18.77
CA SER A 29 3.64 -8.07 -19.51
C SER A 29 3.92 -9.56 -19.70
N GLY A 30 3.29 -10.44 -18.92
CA GLY A 30 3.57 -11.87 -18.89
C GLY A 30 4.90 -12.22 -18.22
N LYS A 31 5.65 -11.26 -17.74
CA LYS A 31 6.96 -11.46 -17.10
C LYS A 31 6.80 -11.83 -15.64
N VAL A 32 7.71 -12.68 -15.15
CA VAL A 32 7.84 -12.97 -13.73
C VAL A 32 8.56 -11.81 -13.07
N GLU A 33 7.99 -11.27 -12.00
CA GLU A 33 8.57 -10.18 -11.22
C GLU A 33 8.73 -10.58 -9.76
N THR A 34 9.76 -10.05 -9.12
CA THR A 34 9.97 -10.21 -7.69
C THR A 34 9.28 -9.07 -6.95
N VAL A 35 8.51 -9.41 -5.93
CA VAL A 35 7.76 -8.46 -5.11
C VAL A 35 8.10 -8.74 -3.66
N LEU A 36 8.35 -7.69 -2.87
CA LEU A 36 8.44 -7.83 -1.42
C LEU A 36 7.04 -7.71 -0.84
N TRP A 37 6.69 -8.71 -0.05
CA TRP A 37 5.41 -8.80 0.66
C TRP A 37 5.65 -8.44 2.12
N ILE A 38 4.97 -7.42 2.58
CA ILE A 38 5.14 -6.93 3.95
C ILE A 38 3.84 -7.14 4.71
N LEU A 39 3.88 -8.06 5.67
CA LEU A 39 2.77 -8.25 6.59
C LEU A 39 2.97 -7.31 7.77
N THR A 40 1.99 -6.46 8.02
CA THR A 40 2.04 -5.50 9.12
C THR A 40 1.52 -6.14 10.41
N PRO A 41 1.84 -5.57 11.59
CA PRO A 41 1.31 -6.08 12.86
C PRO A 41 -0.14 -5.63 13.13
N PHE A 42 -0.79 -4.97 12.17
CA PHE A 42 -2.11 -4.38 12.37
C PHE A 42 -3.20 -5.22 11.72
N LEU A 43 -4.38 -5.17 12.32
CA LEU A 43 -5.60 -5.79 11.80
C LEU A 43 -6.59 -4.72 11.39
N ASP A 44 -7.37 -4.99 10.37
CA ASP A 44 -8.49 -4.14 10.01
C ASP A 44 -9.69 -4.36 10.95
N THR A 45 -10.79 -3.66 10.70
CA THR A 45 -12.00 -3.77 11.53
C THR A 45 -12.71 -5.12 11.41
N LYS A 46 -12.32 -5.97 10.47
CA LYS A 46 -12.81 -7.35 10.33
C LYS A 46 -11.83 -8.38 10.90
N ASN A 47 -10.77 -7.94 11.59
CA ASN A 47 -9.68 -8.74 12.14
C ASN A 47 -8.83 -9.45 11.09
N ASP A 48 -8.80 -8.95 9.85
CA ASP A 48 -7.89 -9.42 8.82
C ASP A 48 -6.57 -8.66 8.88
N ALA A 49 -5.48 -9.38 8.67
CA ALA A 49 -4.15 -8.78 8.66
C ALA A 49 -3.96 -7.84 7.46
N ILE A 50 -3.40 -6.67 7.71
CA ILE A 50 -3.09 -5.69 6.68
C ILE A 50 -1.70 -6.00 6.13
N TYR A 51 -1.58 -6.06 4.81
CA TYR A 51 -0.32 -6.21 4.12
C TYR A 51 -0.14 -5.15 3.05
N VAL A 52 1.11 -4.89 2.71
CA VAL A 52 1.47 -4.02 1.58
C VAL A 52 2.57 -4.70 0.79
N THR A 53 2.76 -4.27 -0.45
CA THR A 53 3.82 -4.77 -1.31
C THR A 53 4.77 -3.65 -1.70
N LEU A 54 6.02 -4.01 -1.92
CA LEU A 54 7.04 -3.14 -2.52
C LEU A 54 7.49 -3.79 -3.81
N ARG A 55 7.39 -3.05 -4.91
CA ARG A 55 7.72 -3.56 -6.23
C ARG A 55 8.39 -2.52 -7.11
N GLU A 56 9.13 -2.99 -8.10
CA GLU A 56 9.70 -2.15 -9.14
C GLU A 56 8.74 -2.01 -10.32
N SER A 57 8.77 -0.85 -10.95
CA SER A 57 8.12 -0.62 -12.24
C SER A 57 8.96 0.34 -13.05
N GLU A 58 9.00 0.14 -14.36
CA GLU A 58 9.66 1.08 -15.27
C GLU A 58 8.66 2.13 -15.72
N ASN A 59 9.08 3.39 -15.73
CA ASN A 59 8.29 4.46 -16.33
C ASN A 59 8.53 4.53 -17.85
N SER A 60 7.84 5.44 -18.52
CA SER A 60 7.96 5.62 -19.98
C SER A 60 9.37 6.03 -20.43
N ASP A 61 10.19 6.57 -19.53
CA ASP A 61 11.57 6.99 -19.81
C ASP A 61 12.59 5.87 -19.55
N GLY A 62 12.13 4.66 -19.20
CA GLY A 62 12.98 3.52 -18.89
C GLY A 62 13.61 3.55 -17.50
N ASN A 63 13.25 4.54 -16.67
CA ASN A 63 13.74 4.62 -15.29
C ASN A 63 12.97 3.66 -14.39
N THR A 64 13.69 2.99 -13.49
CA THR A 64 13.08 2.10 -12.51
C THR A 64 12.63 2.90 -11.30
N LEU A 65 11.36 2.75 -10.96
CA LEU A 65 10.76 3.37 -9.78
C LEU A 65 10.27 2.29 -8.82
N LEU A 66 10.28 2.60 -7.54
CA LEU A 66 9.69 1.73 -6.52
C LEU A 66 8.29 2.22 -6.17
N TYR A 67 7.40 1.27 -5.98
CA TYR A 67 6.02 1.51 -5.55
C TYR A 67 5.72 0.70 -4.31
N ILE A 68 5.16 1.38 -3.30
CA ILE A 68 4.57 0.74 -2.14
C ILE A 68 3.06 0.74 -2.39
N SER A 69 2.43 -0.42 -2.43
CA SER A 69 1.04 -0.57 -2.82
C SER A 69 0.24 -1.37 -1.80
N ASP A 70 -1.04 -1.01 -1.64
CA ASP A 70 -1.98 -1.80 -0.85
C ASP A 70 -2.62 -2.95 -1.65
N GLU A 71 -2.28 -3.11 -2.92
CA GLU A 71 -2.84 -4.12 -3.83
C GLU A 71 -4.38 -4.10 -3.85
N ARG A 72 -4.99 -2.92 -3.83
CA ARG A 72 -6.44 -2.67 -3.77
C ARG A 72 -7.10 -3.07 -2.46
N TYR A 73 -6.34 -3.38 -1.44
CA TYR A 73 -6.87 -3.88 -0.16
C TYR A 73 -7.94 -2.96 0.43
N ALA A 74 -7.65 -1.66 0.56
CA ALA A 74 -8.59 -0.70 1.14
C ALA A 74 -9.85 -0.55 0.31
N SER A 75 -9.71 -0.49 -1.02
CA SER A 75 -10.82 -0.38 -1.96
C SER A 75 -11.74 -1.60 -1.89
N ASP A 76 -11.16 -2.80 -1.96
CA ASP A 76 -11.91 -4.05 -1.88
C ASP A 76 -12.60 -4.19 -0.52
N PHE A 77 -11.93 -3.78 0.55
CA PHE A 77 -12.51 -3.75 1.89
C PHE A 77 -13.77 -2.86 1.94
N LEU A 78 -13.67 -1.63 1.45
CA LEU A 78 -14.79 -0.69 1.49
C LEU A 78 -15.97 -1.19 0.64
N TRP A 79 -15.71 -1.70 -0.55
CA TRP A 79 -16.77 -2.20 -1.43
C TRP A 79 -17.44 -3.48 -0.92
N SER A 80 -16.81 -4.19 0.02
CA SER A 80 -17.42 -5.34 0.68
C SER A 80 -18.50 -4.94 1.71
N ILE A 81 -18.57 -3.66 2.06
CA ILE A 81 -19.49 -3.15 3.08
C ILE A 81 -20.69 -2.49 2.39
N PRO A 82 -21.94 -2.98 2.63
CA PRO A 82 -23.11 -2.53 1.88
C PRO A 82 -23.36 -1.02 1.92
N MET A 83 -23.07 -0.35 3.04
CA MET A 83 -23.29 1.10 3.14
C MET A 83 -22.44 1.91 2.14
N PHE A 84 -21.29 1.39 1.73
CA PHE A 84 -20.42 2.06 0.76
C PHE A 84 -20.93 1.96 -0.67
N ARG A 85 -21.85 1.04 -0.95
CA ARG A 85 -22.52 0.98 -2.25
C ARG A 85 -23.45 2.18 -2.44
N THR A 86 -24.01 2.73 -1.36
CA THR A 86 -24.90 3.89 -1.39
C THR A 86 -24.18 5.19 -1.09
N GLN A 87 -23.12 5.16 -0.30
CA GLN A 87 -22.35 6.33 0.12
C GLN A 87 -20.93 6.38 -0.47
N GLY A 88 -20.69 5.63 -1.55
CA GLY A 88 -19.36 5.52 -2.15
C GLY A 88 -18.74 6.84 -2.57
N LYS A 89 -19.54 7.79 -3.09
CA LYS A 89 -19.04 9.11 -3.48
C LYS A 89 -18.53 9.90 -2.28
N LYS A 90 -19.23 9.84 -1.16
CA LYS A 90 -18.81 10.50 0.08
C LYS A 90 -17.54 9.88 0.64
N ALA A 91 -17.48 8.56 0.68
CA ALA A 91 -16.30 7.83 1.12
C ALA A 91 -15.08 8.16 0.25
N LEU A 92 -15.24 8.14 -1.07
CA LEU A 92 -14.17 8.46 -2.00
C LEU A 92 -13.64 9.89 -1.81
N LYS A 93 -14.53 10.85 -1.55
CA LYS A 93 -14.15 12.23 -1.27
C LYS A 93 -13.33 12.32 0.01
N MET A 94 -13.71 11.59 1.05
CA MET A 94 -12.96 11.54 2.31
C MET A 94 -11.58 10.90 2.12
N VAL A 95 -11.49 9.81 1.37
CA VAL A 95 -10.22 9.16 1.03
C VAL A 95 -9.31 10.11 0.27
N ARG A 96 -9.82 10.78 -0.76
CA ARG A 96 -9.04 11.74 -1.55
C ARG A 96 -8.53 12.91 -0.72
N LYS A 97 -9.31 13.38 0.23
CA LYS A 97 -8.88 14.43 1.15
C LYS A 97 -7.75 13.94 2.06
N LEU A 98 -7.85 12.73 2.57
CA LEU A 98 -6.82 12.12 3.41
C LEU A 98 -5.50 11.95 2.65
N ILE A 99 -5.53 11.33 1.46
CA ILE A 99 -4.32 11.01 0.70
C ILE A 99 -3.62 12.25 0.14
N ARG A 100 -4.35 13.34 -0.09
CA ARG A 100 -3.79 14.60 -0.62
C ARG A 100 -2.64 15.12 0.23
N HIS A 101 -2.70 14.91 1.54
CA HIS A 101 -1.69 15.42 2.48
C HIS A 101 -0.63 14.38 2.85
N ASN A 102 -0.68 13.17 2.27
CA ASN A 102 0.13 12.04 2.70
C ASN A 102 0.97 11.43 1.57
N ASN A 103 1.24 12.18 0.50
CA ASN A 103 2.05 11.71 -0.64
C ASN A 103 1.59 10.36 -1.20
N THR A 104 0.30 10.10 -1.12
CA THR A 104 -0.32 8.85 -1.54
C THR A 104 -1.23 9.11 -2.74
N VAL A 105 -1.26 8.18 -3.67
CA VAL A 105 -2.08 8.25 -4.88
C VAL A 105 -3.13 7.15 -4.83
N LEU A 106 -4.35 7.49 -5.26
CA LEU A 106 -5.41 6.51 -5.51
C LEU A 106 -5.66 6.46 -7.02
N HIS A 107 -5.40 5.30 -7.61
CA HIS A 107 -5.61 5.08 -9.05
C HIS A 107 -6.08 3.65 -9.30
N ASN A 108 -7.20 3.49 -10.00
CA ASN A 108 -7.82 2.18 -10.31
C ASN A 108 -8.04 1.31 -9.07
N GLY A 109 -8.37 1.92 -7.93
CA GLY A 109 -8.56 1.22 -6.67
C GLY A 109 -7.30 0.92 -5.88
N TYR A 110 -6.11 1.21 -6.43
CA TYR A 110 -4.84 1.03 -5.73
C TYR A 110 -4.47 2.29 -4.96
N LEU A 111 -4.17 2.12 -3.68
CA LEU A 111 -3.48 3.14 -2.89
C LEU A 111 -1.98 2.86 -2.98
N PHE A 112 -1.20 3.83 -3.40
CA PHE A 112 0.24 3.61 -3.51
C PHE A 112 1.05 4.88 -3.25
N ILE A 113 2.30 4.67 -2.86
CA ILE A 113 3.32 5.70 -2.73
C ILE A 113 4.41 5.36 -3.73
N ARG A 114 4.74 6.32 -4.60
CA ARG A 114 5.84 6.20 -5.54
C ARG A 114 7.10 6.78 -4.92
N LEU A 115 8.19 6.02 -4.95
CA LEU A 115 9.47 6.45 -4.44
C LEU A 115 10.37 6.89 -5.60
N LEU A 116 11.06 8.01 -5.42
CA LEU A 116 12.12 8.41 -6.32
C LEU A 116 13.30 7.44 -6.20
N PRO A 117 14.15 7.29 -7.25
CA PRO A 117 15.29 6.36 -7.18
C PRO A 117 16.19 6.57 -5.97
N GLU A 118 16.44 7.82 -5.59
CA GLU A 118 17.26 8.16 -4.42
C GLU A 118 16.61 7.73 -3.11
N GLU A 119 15.30 7.92 -3.02
CA GLU A 119 14.52 7.54 -1.84
C GLU A 119 14.48 6.03 -1.64
N GLY A 120 14.38 5.29 -2.74
CA GLY A 120 14.36 3.83 -2.72
C GLY A 120 15.67 3.19 -2.25
N LYS A 121 16.77 3.93 -2.29
CA LYS A 121 18.08 3.46 -1.81
C LYS A 121 18.25 3.58 -0.30
N ASP A 122 17.37 4.29 0.38
CA ASP A 122 17.40 4.49 1.83
C ASP A 122 16.38 3.57 2.50
N PRO A 123 16.81 2.45 3.12
CA PRO A 123 15.88 1.50 3.74
C PRO A 123 15.04 2.10 4.86
N VAL A 124 15.57 3.06 5.60
CA VAL A 124 14.84 3.73 6.68
C VAL A 124 13.73 4.59 6.10
N PHE A 125 14.01 5.32 5.01
CA PHE A 125 12.98 6.10 4.33
C PHE A 125 11.88 5.19 3.76
N VAL A 126 12.25 4.09 3.09
CA VAL A 126 11.31 3.10 2.57
C VAL A 126 10.43 2.54 3.70
N ALA A 127 11.04 2.13 4.82
CA ALA A 127 10.31 1.63 5.98
C ALA A 127 9.31 2.65 6.52
N ASN A 128 9.69 3.92 6.60
CA ASN A 128 8.81 4.99 7.07
C ASN A 128 7.63 5.20 6.12
N GLN A 129 7.83 5.09 4.81
CA GLN A 129 6.75 5.20 3.84
C GLN A 129 5.81 3.99 3.88
N ILE A 130 6.33 2.78 4.15
CA ILE A 130 5.51 1.58 4.37
C ILE A 130 4.60 1.79 5.59
N LYS A 131 5.15 2.30 6.69
CA LYS A 131 4.38 2.62 7.90
C LYS A 131 3.34 3.70 7.64
N ASN A 132 3.67 4.71 6.82
CA ASN A 132 2.74 5.76 6.44
C ASN A 132 1.56 5.20 5.64
N LEU A 133 1.81 4.39 4.62
CA LEU A 133 0.75 3.76 3.84
C LEU A 133 -0.12 2.84 4.71
N THR A 134 0.50 2.07 5.60
CA THR A 134 -0.22 1.22 6.56
C THR A 134 -1.19 2.03 7.41
N ARG A 135 -0.74 3.19 7.91
CA ARG A 135 -1.60 4.11 8.69
C ARG A 135 -2.78 4.60 7.85
N ILE A 136 -2.54 4.95 6.60
CA ILE A 136 -3.60 5.40 5.69
C ILE A 136 -4.62 4.28 5.46
N ILE A 137 -4.16 3.05 5.24
CA ILE A 137 -5.04 1.88 5.08
C ILE A 137 -5.91 1.70 6.33
N LEU A 138 -5.31 1.80 7.52
CA LEU A 138 -6.04 1.70 8.79
C LEU A 138 -7.15 2.76 8.90
N ILE A 139 -6.84 3.99 8.56
CA ILE A 139 -7.82 5.08 8.58
C ILE A 139 -8.93 4.83 7.57
N VAL A 140 -8.58 4.46 6.34
CA VAL A 140 -9.55 4.22 5.27
C VAL A 140 -10.47 3.05 5.62
N THR A 141 -9.93 1.94 6.12
CA THR A 141 -10.74 0.77 6.49
C THR A 141 -11.56 0.98 7.76
N SER A 142 -11.28 2.05 8.54
CA SER A 142 -12.10 2.44 9.69
C SER A 142 -13.23 3.42 9.33
N LEU A 143 -13.28 3.94 8.10
CA LEU A 143 -14.32 4.87 7.67
C LEU A 143 -15.74 4.37 7.90
N PRO A 144 -16.07 3.08 7.71
CA PRO A 144 -17.41 2.58 8.00
C PRO A 144 -17.87 2.85 9.43
N ILE A 145 -16.98 2.69 10.40
CA ILE A 145 -17.28 2.97 11.81
C ILE A 145 -17.46 4.49 12.02
N THR A 146 -16.57 5.27 11.44
CA THR A 146 -16.62 6.73 11.53
C THR A 146 -17.88 7.29 10.88
N MET A 147 -18.23 6.82 9.68
CA MET A 147 -19.40 7.31 8.93
C MET A 147 -20.73 6.85 9.53
N SER A 148 -20.77 5.70 10.18
CA SER A 148 -22.00 5.18 10.79
C SER A 148 -22.48 6.01 11.98
N LYS A 149 -21.62 6.89 12.53
CA LYS A 149 -21.96 7.80 13.64
C LYS A 149 -22.57 9.12 13.18
N TYR A 150 -22.62 9.33 11.90
CA TYR A 150 -23.16 10.52 11.28
C TYR A 150 -24.28 10.14 10.29
#